data_f4953f35e0be517263c19d598b8c3dbf
#
_entry.id   f4953f35e0be517263c19d598b8c3dbf
#
_cell.length_a   1.000
_cell.length_b   1.000
_cell.length_c   1.000
_cell.angle_alpha   90.00
_cell.angle_beta   90.00
_cell.angle_gamma   90.00
#
_symmetry.space_group_name_H-M   'P 1'
#
loop_
_entity.id
_entity.type
_entity.pdbx_description
1 polymer ?
#
loop_
_entity_poly.entity_id
_entity_poly.type
_entity_poly.pdbx_seq_one_letter_code
_entity_poly.pdbx_strand_id
1 'polypeptide(L)'
;MKELLSKFENKRPELVFEWKDPYTDAEGWVVINSLRGGAAGGGTRMRVGLDKREVESLAKTMEVKFTVAGPAIGGAKSGINFDPKDPRKKEVLKRWFAAVSPMLKSYYGTGGDLNVDEIHEVIPITEENGVWHPQEGVFNGHFKPNDSQKINRIGQLQRGVSKILDNANYSPDLSKNYVVADMITGYGVAASIAHYYQIWGGELAGKRVLVQGWGNVGSAAAYYLAQKGAKIVGIIDRVGGLIQTEGFSFEQIRELFIQKNGNELNAPELLNYETVNAEFWNTPADIFIPCAGSRMITEAQLTQLIASGVSVISSGANVPFADSEIFFGPIAEKADASLALIPDFIANCGMARVFAYLMSSDLEQLDDAAIFEDASQTIFTALEKTYQNNQQSRGIAKTAFEIALKQLV
;
A
#
# COMPACT_ATOMS: atom_id res chain seq x y z
N MET A 1 -7.98 -19.76 11.82
CA MET A 1 -7.92 -18.32 11.55
C MET A 1 -8.80 -17.49 12.47
N LYS A 2 -10.12 -17.72 12.59
CA LYS A 2 -11.03 -16.86 13.38
C LYS A 2 -10.59 -16.62 14.83
N GLU A 3 -10.09 -17.64 15.52
CA GLU A 3 -9.58 -17.48 16.90
C GLU A 3 -8.32 -16.60 16.96
N LEU A 4 -7.35 -16.82 16.06
CA LEU A 4 -6.14 -16.00 15.99
C LEU A 4 -6.47 -14.55 15.64
N LEU A 5 -7.39 -14.37 14.69
CA LEU A 5 -7.85 -13.04 14.27
C LEU A 5 -8.52 -12.31 15.44
N SER A 6 -9.46 -12.97 16.13
CA SER A 6 -10.14 -12.40 17.31
C SER A 6 -9.15 -12.02 18.42
N LYS A 7 -8.17 -12.87 18.71
CA LYS A 7 -7.12 -12.55 19.70
C LYS A 7 -6.32 -11.31 19.29
N PHE A 8 -5.94 -11.24 18.01
CA PHE A 8 -5.15 -10.12 17.51
C PHE A 8 -5.95 -8.81 17.44
N GLU A 9 -7.19 -8.86 16.94
CA GLU A 9 -8.07 -7.69 16.86
C GLU A 9 -8.45 -7.12 18.23
N ASN A 10 -8.62 -7.98 19.22
CA ASN A 10 -8.93 -7.56 20.59
C ASN A 10 -7.71 -7.17 21.44
N LYS A 11 -6.50 -7.33 20.91
CA LYS A 11 -5.27 -6.86 21.57
C LYS A 11 -5.32 -5.34 21.70
N ARG A 12 -5.14 -4.84 22.93
CA ARG A 12 -5.05 -3.39 23.18
C ARG A 12 -3.73 -2.86 22.64
N PRO A 13 -3.72 -1.67 22.01
CA PRO A 13 -2.48 -1.01 21.64
C PRO A 13 -1.58 -0.78 22.85
N GLU A 14 -0.27 -0.93 22.67
CA GLU A 14 0.71 -0.66 23.73
C GLU A 14 0.86 0.83 24.02
N LEU A 15 0.65 1.69 22.98
CA LEU A 15 0.72 3.13 23.14
C LEU A 15 -0.33 3.83 22.28
N VAL A 16 -0.97 4.84 22.87
CA VAL A 16 -1.84 5.78 22.16
C VAL A 16 -1.42 7.19 22.55
N PHE A 17 -1.08 8.01 21.56
CA PHE A 17 -0.83 9.43 21.71
C PHE A 17 -1.96 10.20 21.04
N GLU A 18 -2.54 11.16 21.75
CA GLU A 18 -3.61 12.04 21.27
C GLU A 18 -3.13 13.49 21.26
N TRP A 19 -3.44 14.21 20.21
CA TRP A 19 -3.01 15.58 19.99
C TRP A 19 -4.15 16.44 19.49
N LYS A 20 -4.18 17.68 19.96
CA LYS A 20 -5.08 18.73 19.46
C LYS A 20 -4.25 19.91 19.02
N ASP A 21 -4.52 20.42 17.83
CA ASP A 21 -3.83 21.60 17.33
C ASP A 21 -4.28 22.85 18.09
N PRO A 22 -3.35 23.66 18.65
CA PRO A 22 -3.72 24.86 19.40
C PRO A 22 -4.27 26.01 18.55
N TYR A 23 -4.18 25.91 17.21
CA TYR A 23 -4.56 27.00 16.29
C TYR A 23 -5.68 26.66 15.32
N THR A 24 -6.06 25.39 15.23
CA THR A 24 -7.14 24.91 14.36
C THR A 24 -7.98 23.88 15.11
N ASP A 25 -8.98 23.33 14.44
CA ASP A 25 -9.79 22.19 14.91
C ASP A 25 -9.16 20.81 14.59
N ALA A 26 -7.91 20.79 14.13
CA ALA A 26 -7.22 19.53 13.83
C ALA A 26 -6.98 18.72 15.10
N GLU A 27 -7.32 17.42 15.03
CA GLU A 27 -7.02 16.42 16.04
C GLU A 27 -6.17 15.30 15.42
N GLY A 28 -5.23 14.75 16.18
CA GLY A 28 -4.35 13.72 15.68
C GLY A 28 -4.09 12.59 16.68
N TRP A 29 -3.79 11.41 16.16
CA TRP A 29 -3.48 10.22 16.95
C TRP A 29 -2.26 9.51 16.38
N VAL A 30 -1.37 9.03 17.27
CA VAL A 30 -0.46 7.93 16.97
C VAL A 30 -0.93 6.72 17.75
N VAL A 31 -1.18 5.63 17.07
CA VAL A 31 -1.48 4.34 17.71
C VAL A 31 -0.37 3.36 17.38
N ILE A 32 0.26 2.80 18.42
CA ILE A 32 1.25 1.74 18.33
C ILE A 32 0.60 0.46 18.86
N ASN A 33 0.33 -0.50 17.98
CA ASN A 33 -0.30 -1.76 18.37
C ASN A 33 0.66 -2.61 19.21
N SER A 34 1.93 -2.66 18.85
CA SER A 34 3.00 -3.25 19.67
C SER A 34 4.36 -2.64 19.33
N LEU A 35 5.30 -2.76 20.27
CA LEU A 35 6.72 -2.46 20.07
C LEU A 35 7.52 -3.76 19.83
N ARG A 36 6.93 -4.70 19.11
CA ARG A 36 7.62 -5.94 18.72
C ARG A 36 8.97 -5.63 18.09
N GLY A 37 10.02 -6.31 18.52
CA GLY A 37 11.38 -6.06 18.02
C GLY A 37 11.97 -4.71 18.39
N GLY A 38 11.35 -3.95 19.30
CA GLY A 38 11.86 -2.68 19.84
C GLY A 38 11.40 -1.43 19.05
N ALA A 39 10.57 -1.58 18.03
CA ALA A 39 10.06 -0.47 17.25
C ALA A 39 8.69 -0.77 16.64
N ALA A 40 8.06 0.27 16.09
CA ALA A 40 6.82 0.15 15.32
C ALA A 40 6.83 1.08 14.11
N GLY A 41 6.14 0.68 13.05
CA GLY A 41 6.10 1.47 11.80
C GLY A 41 4.68 1.64 11.25
N GLY A 42 4.46 2.75 10.54
CA GLY A 42 3.22 3.02 9.81
C GLY A 42 3.04 4.49 9.47
N GLY A 43 2.53 4.77 8.27
CA GLY A 43 2.44 6.11 7.70
C GLY A 43 1.45 7.04 8.40
N THR A 44 1.55 8.32 8.08
CA THR A 44 0.65 9.39 8.53
C THR A 44 -0.37 9.70 7.44
N ARG A 45 -1.66 9.70 7.78
CA ARG A 45 -2.75 10.11 6.87
C ARG A 45 -3.49 11.34 7.37
N MET A 46 -4.17 12.02 6.45
CA MET A 46 -5.03 13.15 6.79
C MET A 46 -6.35 13.06 6.02
N ARG A 47 -7.47 13.13 6.72
CA ARG A 47 -8.80 13.31 6.13
C ARG A 47 -9.81 13.83 7.14
N VAL A 48 -10.86 14.47 6.65
CA VAL A 48 -12.03 14.84 7.47
C VAL A 48 -12.74 13.60 7.99
N GLY A 49 -13.12 13.64 9.26
CA GLY A 49 -13.85 12.57 9.94
C GLY A 49 -12.99 11.34 10.31
N LEU A 50 -11.66 11.45 10.25
CA LEU A 50 -10.77 10.42 10.77
C LEU A 50 -10.86 10.38 12.29
N ASP A 51 -10.88 9.18 12.85
CA ASP A 51 -10.94 8.96 14.30
C ASP A 51 -9.86 7.98 14.79
N LYS A 52 -9.72 7.89 16.10
CA LYS A 52 -8.76 6.98 16.76
C LYS A 52 -8.99 5.51 16.37
N ARG A 53 -10.25 5.07 16.21
CA ARG A 53 -10.58 3.68 15.88
C ARG A 53 -10.07 3.30 14.50
N GLU A 54 -10.18 4.21 13.53
CA GLU A 54 -9.60 3.98 12.20
C GLU A 54 -8.08 3.89 12.27
N VAL A 55 -7.42 4.79 13.02
CA VAL A 55 -5.96 4.77 13.19
C VAL A 55 -5.51 3.47 13.86
N GLU A 56 -6.23 2.99 14.88
CA GLU A 56 -5.95 1.71 15.53
C GLU A 56 -6.09 0.53 14.57
N SER A 57 -7.14 0.49 13.77
CA SER A 57 -7.35 -0.58 12.80
C SER A 57 -6.20 -0.65 11.78
N LEU A 58 -5.71 0.51 11.35
CA LEU A 58 -4.61 0.61 10.41
C LEU A 58 -3.25 0.27 11.06
N ALA A 59 -3.05 0.59 12.34
CA ALA A 59 -1.86 0.16 13.07
C ALA A 59 -1.77 -1.39 13.13
N LYS A 60 -2.90 -2.07 13.37
CA LYS A 60 -3.00 -3.53 13.29
C LYS A 60 -2.71 -4.06 11.89
N THR A 61 -3.24 -3.41 10.86
CA THR A 61 -2.96 -3.74 9.45
C THR A 61 -1.46 -3.64 9.14
N MET A 62 -0.78 -2.60 9.62
CA MET A 62 0.67 -2.47 9.46
C MET A 62 1.45 -3.58 10.16
N GLU A 63 1.04 -4.02 11.35
CA GLU A 63 1.71 -5.11 12.05
C GLU A 63 1.62 -6.43 11.27
N VAL A 64 0.46 -6.74 10.69
CA VAL A 64 0.31 -7.88 9.78
C VAL A 64 1.22 -7.72 8.56
N LYS A 65 1.30 -6.53 7.96
CA LYS A 65 2.15 -6.26 6.79
C LYS A 65 3.64 -6.50 7.10
N PHE A 66 4.12 -6.15 8.28
CA PHE A 66 5.52 -6.38 8.67
C PHE A 66 5.89 -7.86 8.88
N THR A 67 4.92 -8.76 8.92
CA THR A 67 5.22 -10.21 8.87
C THR A 67 5.72 -10.67 7.49
N VAL A 68 5.44 -9.90 6.46
CA VAL A 68 5.87 -10.12 5.07
C VAL A 68 7.00 -9.17 4.69
N ALA A 69 6.77 -7.87 4.79
CA ALA A 69 7.73 -6.87 4.33
C ALA A 69 8.99 -6.77 5.21
N GLY A 70 8.88 -7.13 6.50
CA GLY A 70 9.93 -6.83 7.48
C GLY A 70 10.11 -5.32 7.72
N PRO A 71 11.04 -4.95 8.62
CA PRO A 71 11.65 -5.82 9.60
C PRO A 71 10.62 -6.37 10.59
N ALA A 72 11.02 -7.27 11.52
CA ALA A 72 10.13 -7.91 12.50
C ALA A 72 9.77 -6.95 13.65
N ILE A 73 9.03 -5.88 13.32
CA ILE A 73 8.59 -4.81 14.22
C ILE A 73 7.08 -4.82 14.45
N GLY A 74 6.63 -4.02 15.39
CA GLY A 74 5.22 -3.77 15.65
C GLY A 74 4.58 -2.86 14.60
N GLY A 75 3.26 -2.89 14.55
CA GLY A 75 2.49 -1.99 13.71
C GLY A 75 2.15 -0.68 14.42
N ALA A 76 2.26 0.41 13.70
CA ALA A 76 1.79 1.71 14.11
C ALA A 76 1.00 2.38 12.99
N LYS A 77 0.29 3.43 13.33
CA LYS A 77 -0.33 4.36 12.38
C LYS A 77 -0.44 5.72 13.04
N SER A 78 -0.31 6.76 12.25
CA SER A 78 -0.74 8.07 12.66
C SER A 78 -1.77 8.66 11.70
N GLY A 79 -2.61 9.55 12.24
CA GLY A 79 -3.67 10.15 11.48
C GLY A 79 -4.10 11.48 12.05
N ILE A 80 -4.50 12.39 11.17
CA ILE A 80 -4.95 13.73 11.49
C ILE A 80 -6.35 13.93 10.91
N ASN A 81 -7.31 14.24 11.77
CA ASN A 81 -8.63 14.69 11.37
C ASN A 81 -8.55 16.18 11.01
N PHE A 82 -8.39 16.46 9.72
CA PHE A 82 -8.35 17.80 9.18
C PHE A 82 -8.62 17.76 7.66
N ASP A 83 -9.10 18.85 7.09
CA ASP A 83 -9.33 18.95 5.65
C ASP A 83 -7.98 19.06 4.91
N PRO A 84 -7.60 18.09 4.07
CA PRO A 84 -6.34 18.13 3.34
C PRO A 84 -6.27 19.23 2.28
N LYS A 85 -7.40 19.87 1.95
CA LYS A 85 -7.49 21.02 1.02
C LYS A 85 -7.43 22.37 1.74
N ASP A 86 -7.46 22.39 3.07
CA ASP A 86 -7.35 23.63 3.84
C ASP A 86 -5.96 24.27 3.63
N PRO A 87 -5.85 25.56 3.34
CA PRO A 87 -4.58 26.23 3.11
C PRO A 87 -3.63 26.18 4.31
N ARG A 88 -4.15 25.91 5.53
CA ARG A 88 -3.36 25.75 6.75
C ARG A 88 -2.79 24.33 6.94
N LYS A 89 -3.05 23.39 6.03
CA LYS A 89 -2.57 21.99 6.08
C LYS A 89 -1.09 21.90 6.44
N LYS A 90 -0.25 22.68 5.75
CA LYS A 90 1.20 22.64 5.96
C LYS A 90 1.60 23.00 7.38
N GLU A 91 0.97 24.01 7.96
CA GLU A 91 1.26 24.45 9.32
C GLU A 91 0.74 23.45 10.36
N VAL A 92 -0.40 22.80 10.11
CA VAL A 92 -0.90 21.69 10.92
C VAL A 92 0.10 20.54 10.91
N LEU A 93 0.59 20.12 9.74
CA LEU A 93 1.60 19.05 9.61
C LEU A 93 2.91 19.40 10.34
N LYS A 94 3.38 20.66 10.27
CA LYS A 94 4.58 21.09 11.00
C LYS A 94 4.41 20.91 12.51
N ARG A 95 3.32 21.36 13.07
CA ARG A 95 3.04 21.21 14.51
C ARG A 95 2.81 19.76 14.91
N TRP A 96 2.14 18.98 14.06
CA TRP A 96 1.99 17.55 14.26
C TRP A 96 3.34 16.84 14.34
N PHE A 97 4.20 17.01 13.33
CA PHE A 97 5.50 16.34 13.30
C PHE A 97 6.44 16.86 14.41
N ALA A 98 6.33 18.12 14.83
CA ALA A 98 7.02 18.61 16.03
C ALA A 98 6.58 17.82 17.29
N ALA A 99 5.29 17.63 17.48
CA ALA A 99 4.75 16.91 18.65
C ALA A 99 5.16 15.43 18.69
N VAL A 100 5.24 14.75 17.55
CA VAL A 100 5.58 13.32 17.48
C VAL A 100 7.08 13.05 17.31
N SER A 101 7.91 14.06 17.09
CA SER A 101 9.36 13.92 16.89
C SER A 101 10.08 13.08 17.94
N PRO A 102 9.78 13.14 19.25
CA PRO A 102 10.45 12.29 20.24
C PRO A 102 10.25 10.78 19.97
N MET A 103 9.06 10.39 19.51
CA MET A 103 8.78 9.01 19.14
C MET A 103 9.51 8.62 17.84
N LEU A 104 9.52 9.54 16.84
CA LEU A 104 10.21 9.33 15.55
C LEU A 104 11.73 9.20 15.71
N LYS A 105 12.31 9.76 16.74
CA LYS A 105 13.74 9.60 17.08
C LYS A 105 14.05 8.30 17.83
N SER A 106 13.06 7.65 18.41
CA SER A 106 13.30 6.57 19.39
C SER A 106 12.86 5.20 18.92
N TYR A 107 11.58 5.02 18.53
CA TYR A 107 10.98 3.72 18.28
C TYR A 107 9.82 3.73 17.28
N TYR A 108 9.42 4.86 16.76
CA TYR A 108 8.34 4.96 15.78
C TYR A 108 8.88 5.44 14.44
N GLY A 109 8.56 4.71 13.37
CA GLY A 109 8.82 5.13 11.98
C GLY A 109 7.53 5.48 11.26
N THR A 110 7.54 6.60 10.54
CA THR A 110 6.40 7.03 9.74
C THR A 110 6.78 7.20 8.27
N GLY A 111 5.81 7.47 7.44
CA GLY A 111 5.92 7.80 6.03
C GLY A 111 4.65 8.47 5.54
N GLY A 112 4.55 8.72 4.24
CA GLY A 112 3.33 9.20 3.61
C GLY A 112 2.21 8.16 3.62
N ASP A 113 0.98 8.64 3.58
CA ASP A 113 -0.23 7.86 3.37
C ASP A 113 -1.30 8.78 2.77
N LEU A 114 -2.57 8.42 2.83
CA LEU A 114 -3.67 9.18 2.22
C LEU A 114 -3.58 10.69 2.53
N ASN A 115 -3.46 11.50 1.47
CA ASN A 115 -3.37 12.95 1.50
C ASN A 115 -2.18 13.53 2.28
N VAL A 116 -1.15 12.75 2.56
CA VAL A 116 0.14 13.22 3.12
C VAL A 116 1.26 12.64 2.28
N ASP A 117 2.01 13.52 1.63
CA ASP A 117 3.05 13.15 0.67
C ASP A 117 4.37 12.80 1.37
N GLU A 118 4.97 11.66 0.99
CA GLU A 118 6.24 11.20 1.56
C GLU A 118 7.39 12.18 1.29
N ILE A 119 7.54 12.58 0.02
CA ILE A 119 8.71 13.31 -0.47
C ILE A 119 8.59 14.81 -0.18
N HIS A 120 7.40 15.38 -0.35
CA HIS A 120 7.21 16.83 -0.28
C HIS A 120 6.72 17.33 1.09
N GLU A 121 6.23 16.43 1.94
CA GLU A 121 5.67 16.80 3.25
C GLU A 121 6.36 16.07 4.40
N VAL A 122 6.34 14.72 4.42
CA VAL A 122 6.83 13.96 5.60
C VAL A 122 8.33 14.14 5.80
N ILE A 123 9.13 13.84 4.79
CA ILE A 123 10.59 13.91 4.89
C ILE A 123 11.04 15.32 5.28
N PRO A 124 10.73 16.40 4.52
CA PRO A 124 11.26 17.72 4.82
C PRO A 124 10.77 18.26 6.17
N ILE A 125 9.50 18.02 6.53
CA ILE A 125 8.98 18.55 7.80
C ILE A 125 9.58 17.81 9.01
N THR A 126 9.82 16.51 8.93
CA THR A 126 10.49 15.77 10.01
C THR A 126 11.95 16.16 10.15
N GLU A 127 12.65 16.40 9.03
CA GLU A 127 14.03 16.93 9.04
C GLU A 127 14.12 18.34 9.67
N GLU A 128 13.18 19.24 9.37
CA GLU A 128 13.05 20.55 10.03
C GLU A 128 12.94 20.42 11.58
N ASN A 129 12.38 19.31 12.07
CA ASN A 129 12.26 19.00 13.50
C ASN A 129 13.45 18.20 14.06
N GLY A 130 14.54 18.08 13.30
CA GLY A 130 15.77 17.39 13.69
C GLY A 130 15.64 15.89 13.81
N VAL A 131 14.71 15.29 13.07
CA VAL A 131 14.64 13.84 12.78
C VAL A 131 15.42 13.61 11.49
N TRP A 132 16.40 12.74 11.51
CA TRP A 132 17.28 12.55 10.34
C TRP A 132 16.57 11.90 9.16
N HIS A 133 15.56 11.10 9.44
CA HIS A 133 14.67 10.48 8.44
C HIS A 133 13.39 9.99 9.16
N PRO A 134 12.21 9.99 8.54
CA PRO A 134 10.97 9.50 9.15
C PRO A 134 11.06 8.07 9.74
N GLN A 135 11.98 7.24 9.25
CA GLN A 135 12.23 5.87 9.74
C GLN A 135 13.33 5.79 10.83
N GLU A 136 13.86 6.91 11.30
CA GLU A 136 14.95 6.94 12.29
C GLU A 136 14.61 6.15 13.57
N GLY A 137 13.37 6.26 14.05
CA GLY A 137 12.93 5.56 15.24
C GLY A 137 12.88 4.04 15.06
N VAL A 138 12.50 3.54 13.88
CA VAL A 138 12.59 2.11 13.58
C VAL A 138 14.04 1.67 13.60
N PHE A 139 14.92 2.43 12.98
CA PHE A 139 16.33 2.11 12.93
C PHE A 139 16.96 2.08 14.32
N ASN A 140 16.72 3.11 15.13
CA ASN A 140 17.23 3.20 16.50
C ASN A 140 16.66 2.11 17.41
N GLY A 141 15.34 1.89 17.37
CA GLY A 141 14.65 0.95 18.28
C GLY A 141 14.90 -0.51 17.95
N HIS A 142 14.87 -0.87 16.66
CA HIS A 142 14.98 -2.26 16.21
C HIS A 142 16.44 -2.69 15.97
N PHE A 143 17.19 -1.92 15.18
CA PHE A 143 18.56 -2.31 14.78
C PHE A 143 19.60 -1.92 15.83
N LYS A 144 19.33 -0.92 16.70
CA LYS A 144 20.24 -0.42 17.74
C LYS A 144 21.65 -0.13 17.21
N PRO A 145 21.79 0.71 16.18
CA PRO A 145 23.03 0.93 15.47
C PRO A 145 24.06 1.68 16.32
N ASN A 146 25.34 1.51 15.97
CA ASN A 146 26.34 2.50 16.32
C ASN A 146 26.22 3.75 15.42
N ASP A 147 26.97 4.83 15.73
CA ASP A 147 26.86 6.09 15.01
C ASP A 147 27.21 5.96 13.52
N SER A 148 28.22 5.19 13.17
CA SER A 148 28.64 4.97 11.79
C SER A 148 27.54 4.25 10.99
N GLN A 149 26.98 3.19 11.56
CA GLN A 149 25.86 2.46 10.96
C GLN A 149 24.65 3.37 10.79
N LYS A 150 24.34 4.21 11.79
CA LYS A 150 23.23 5.14 11.72
C LYS A 150 23.39 6.13 10.56
N ILE A 151 24.57 6.77 10.44
CA ILE A 151 24.86 7.71 9.36
C ILE A 151 24.69 7.04 7.99
N ASN A 152 25.28 5.86 7.81
CA ASN A 152 25.23 5.15 6.53
C ASN A 152 23.80 4.75 6.14
N ARG A 153 23.02 4.18 7.07
CA ARG A 153 21.65 3.70 6.81
C ARG A 153 20.66 4.82 6.60
N ILE A 154 20.75 5.89 7.38
CA ILE A 154 19.91 7.08 7.15
C ILE A 154 20.22 7.67 5.78
N GLY A 155 21.50 7.77 5.41
CA GLY A 155 21.88 8.20 4.06
C GLY A 155 21.36 7.28 2.94
N GLN A 156 21.29 5.95 3.17
CA GLN A 156 20.67 5.01 2.24
C GLN A 156 19.16 5.23 2.12
N LEU A 157 18.46 5.42 3.24
CA LEU A 157 17.04 5.70 3.26
C LEU A 157 16.72 6.99 2.47
N GLN A 158 17.44 8.09 2.75
CA GLN A 158 17.23 9.38 2.06
C GLN A 158 17.40 9.25 0.55
N ARG A 159 18.48 8.58 0.10
CA ARG A 159 18.76 8.43 -1.33
C ARG A 159 17.91 7.35 -1.99
N GLY A 160 17.57 6.27 -1.29
CA GLY A 160 16.89 5.11 -1.88
C GLY A 160 15.40 5.33 -2.08
N VAL A 161 14.71 5.99 -1.15
CA VAL A 161 13.28 6.29 -1.25
C VAL A 161 12.99 7.27 -2.39
N SER A 162 13.82 8.29 -2.52
CA SER A 162 13.75 9.33 -3.55
C SER A 162 14.62 9.05 -4.77
N LYS A 163 15.19 7.82 -4.89
CA LYS A 163 15.98 7.48 -6.07
C LYS A 163 15.15 7.63 -7.34
N ILE A 164 15.64 8.47 -8.25
CA ILE A 164 15.09 8.59 -9.60
C ILE A 164 15.32 7.28 -10.34
N LEU A 165 14.30 6.80 -10.99
CA LEU A 165 14.33 5.57 -11.79
C LEU A 165 15.08 5.86 -13.10
N ASP A 166 16.18 5.16 -13.29
CA ASP A 166 17.05 5.26 -14.48
C ASP A 166 16.94 4.04 -15.40
N ASN A 167 16.21 3.01 -14.99
CA ASN A 167 15.91 1.83 -15.80
C ASN A 167 14.51 1.94 -16.43
N ALA A 168 14.46 1.86 -17.78
CA ALA A 168 13.21 1.94 -18.55
C ALA A 168 12.19 0.82 -18.23
N ASN A 169 12.62 -0.27 -17.61
CA ASN A 169 11.70 -1.32 -17.19
C ASN A 169 10.83 -0.89 -15.98
N TYR A 170 11.31 0.08 -15.21
CA TYR A 170 10.62 0.54 -13.99
C TYR A 170 10.01 1.94 -14.12
N SER A 171 10.44 2.74 -15.11
CA SER A 171 9.92 4.09 -15.34
C SER A 171 9.05 4.15 -16.59
N PRO A 172 7.85 4.71 -16.53
CA PRO A 172 7.03 4.94 -17.72
C PRO A 172 7.62 6.03 -18.66
N ASP A 173 8.46 6.93 -18.10
CA ASP A 173 9.16 7.97 -18.88
C ASP A 173 10.38 8.46 -18.09
N LEU A 174 11.57 8.14 -18.58
CA LEU A 174 12.83 8.54 -17.95
C LEU A 174 13.04 10.07 -17.87
N SER A 175 12.36 10.83 -18.72
CA SER A 175 12.45 12.30 -18.71
C SER A 175 11.63 12.95 -17.59
N LYS A 176 10.73 12.21 -16.94
CA LYS A 176 9.81 12.71 -15.91
C LYS A 176 10.33 12.56 -14.48
N ASN A 177 11.51 11.94 -14.32
CA ASN A 177 12.16 11.74 -13.01
C ASN A 177 11.27 11.07 -11.96
N TYR A 178 10.50 10.05 -12.34
CA TYR A 178 9.76 9.23 -11.37
C TYR A 178 10.72 8.60 -10.38
N VAL A 179 10.33 8.54 -9.10
CA VAL A 179 11.14 7.96 -8.04
C VAL A 179 10.60 6.60 -7.59
N VAL A 180 11.41 5.86 -6.85
CA VAL A 180 11.04 4.55 -6.27
C VAL A 180 9.69 4.63 -5.55
N ALA A 181 9.48 5.66 -4.72
CA ALA A 181 8.25 5.83 -3.95
C ALA A 181 6.98 5.97 -4.82
N ASP A 182 7.09 6.51 -6.04
CA ASP A 182 5.95 6.67 -6.95
C ASP A 182 5.45 5.34 -7.51
N MET A 183 6.36 4.37 -7.69
CA MET A 183 6.11 3.20 -8.53
C MET A 183 6.05 1.89 -7.77
N ILE A 184 6.83 1.73 -6.70
CA ILE A 184 7.11 0.44 -6.09
C ILE A 184 5.88 -0.29 -5.50
N THR A 185 4.92 0.44 -4.96
CA THR A 185 3.70 -0.18 -4.40
C THR A 185 2.82 -0.77 -5.50
N GLY A 186 2.61 -0.03 -6.59
CA GLY A 186 1.89 -0.53 -7.76
C GLY A 186 2.63 -1.67 -8.47
N TYR A 187 3.97 -1.60 -8.52
CA TYR A 187 4.79 -2.71 -8.99
C TYR A 187 4.54 -3.98 -8.16
N GLY A 188 4.50 -3.86 -6.83
CA GLY A 188 4.20 -4.98 -5.94
C GLY A 188 2.86 -5.65 -6.24
N VAL A 189 1.82 -4.84 -6.50
CA VAL A 189 0.49 -5.37 -6.90
C VAL A 189 0.60 -6.15 -8.21
N ALA A 190 1.26 -5.61 -9.22
CA ALA A 190 1.46 -6.30 -10.51
C ALA A 190 2.32 -7.56 -10.36
N ALA A 191 3.40 -7.50 -9.57
CA ALA A 191 4.27 -8.63 -9.27
C ALA A 191 3.51 -9.75 -8.56
N SER A 192 2.63 -9.42 -7.61
CA SER A 192 1.83 -10.42 -6.88
C SER A 192 0.92 -11.22 -7.82
N ILE A 193 0.34 -10.59 -8.82
CA ILE A 193 -0.48 -11.26 -9.84
C ILE A 193 0.40 -12.13 -10.74
N ALA A 194 1.54 -11.63 -11.18
CA ALA A 194 2.48 -12.41 -12.00
C ALA A 194 2.97 -13.66 -11.25
N HIS A 195 3.33 -13.52 -9.98
CA HIS A 195 3.73 -14.63 -9.12
C HIS A 195 2.58 -15.60 -8.82
N TYR A 196 1.33 -15.10 -8.69
CA TYR A 196 0.17 -15.99 -8.60
C TYR A 196 0.09 -16.94 -9.79
N TYR A 197 0.16 -16.44 -11.02
CA TYR A 197 0.12 -17.30 -12.22
C TYR A 197 1.34 -18.22 -12.32
N GLN A 198 2.51 -17.76 -11.88
CA GLN A 198 3.72 -18.58 -11.83
C GLN A 198 3.58 -19.77 -10.86
N ILE A 199 2.96 -19.56 -9.68
CA ILE A 199 2.89 -20.55 -8.59
C ILE A 199 1.68 -21.47 -8.74
N TRP A 200 0.47 -20.93 -9.00
CA TRP A 200 -0.76 -21.70 -9.15
C TRP A 200 -1.00 -22.18 -10.58
N GLY A 201 -0.20 -21.71 -11.52
CA GLY A 201 -0.32 -22.05 -12.94
C GLY A 201 -1.21 -21.09 -13.73
N GLY A 202 -1.01 -21.09 -15.03
CA GLY A 202 -1.67 -20.21 -15.98
C GLY A 202 -0.74 -19.16 -16.57
N GLU A 203 -1.30 -18.23 -17.32
CA GLU A 203 -0.56 -17.18 -18.01
C GLU A 203 -1.21 -15.82 -17.76
N LEU A 204 -0.39 -14.81 -17.44
CA LEU A 204 -0.85 -13.43 -17.23
C LEU A 204 -1.13 -12.72 -18.56
N ALA A 205 -0.33 -13.00 -19.60
CA ALA A 205 -0.49 -12.37 -20.89
C ALA A 205 -1.89 -12.63 -21.47
N GLY A 206 -2.52 -11.58 -21.98
CA GLY A 206 -3.88 -11.62 -22.50
C GLY A 206 -5.01 -11.59 -21.47
N LYS A 207 -4.72 -11.67 -20.16
CA LYS A 207 -5.73 -11.55 -19.10
C LYS A 207 -6.31 -10.13 -19.05
N ARG A 208 -7.64 -10.05 -18.92
CA ARG A 208 -8.38 -8.79 -18.86
C ARG A 208 -8.42 -8.30 -17.42
N VAL A 209 -8.07 -7.03 -17.21
CA VAL A 209 -7.90 -6.41 -15.91
C VAL A 209 -8.81 -5.23 -15.73
N LEU A 210 -9.54 -5.18 -14.61
CA LEU A 210 -10.27 -4.02 -14.11
C LEU A 210 -9.47 -3.33 -13.01
N VAL A 211 -9.38 -2.01 -13.07
CA VAL A 211 -8.63 -1.17 -12.14
C VAL A 211 -9.56 -0.18 -11.46
N GLN A 212 -9.66 -0.23 -10.13
CA GLN A 212 -10.37 0.77 -9.34
C GLN A 212 -9.39 1.72 -8.66
N GLY A 213 -9.44 2.99 -9.01
CA GLY A 213 -8.52 4.04 -8.53
C GLY A 213 -7.32 4.23 -9.45
N TRP A 214 -7.05 5.50 -9.82
CA TRP A 214 -5.94 5.87 -10.71
C TRP A 214 -4.89 6.74 -10.02
N GLY A 215 -4.71 6.54 -8.70
CA GLY A 215 -3.61 7.12 -7.91
C GLY A 215 -2.28 6.41 -8.21
N ASN A 216 -1.25 6.69 -7.38
CA ASN A 216 0.09 6.10 -7.56
C ASN A 216 0.07 4.57 -7.63
N VAL A 217 -0.74 3.89 -6.80
CA VAL A 217 -0.79 2.43 -6.78
C VAL A 217 -1.48 1.86 -8.01
N GLY A 218 -2.71 2.32 -8.32
CA GLY A 218 -3.52 1.74 -9.39
C GLY A 218 -2.94 2.01 -10.78
N SER A 219 -2.48 3.23 -11.04
CA SER A 219 -1.87 3.59 -12.33
C SER A 219 -0.54 2.85 -12.57
N ALA A 220 0.32 2.71 -11.54
CA ALA A 220 1.56 1.95 -11.67
C ALA A 220 1.29 0.45 -11.82
N ALA A 221 0.32 -0.13 -11.08
CA ALA A 221 -0.06 -1.53 -11.24
C ALA A 221 -0.56 -1.81 -12.66
N ALA A 222 -1.42 -0.95 -13.19
CA ALA A 222 -1.92 -1.05 -14.57
C ALA A 222 -0.78 -0.98 -15.59
N TYR A 223 0.16 -0.05 -15.42
CA TYR A 223 1.34 0.09 -16.26
C TYR A 223 2.16 -1.20 -16.32
N TYR A 224 2.53 -1.76 -15.16
CA TYR A 224 3.35 -2.98 -15.13
C TYR A 224 2.59 -4.23 -15.57
N LEU A 225 1.28 -4.32 -15.34
CA LEU A 225 0.46 -5.41 -15.88
C LEU A 225 0.36 -5.35 -17.40
N ALA A 226 0.13 -4.16 -17.96
CA ALA A 226 0.11 -3.96 -19.41
C ALA A 226 1.48 -4.24 -20.04
N GLN A 227 2.59 -3.85 -19.38
CA GLN A 227 3.96 -4.18 -19.80
C GLN A 227 4.19 -5.70 -19.87
N LYS A 228 3.55 -6.48 -19.00
CA LYS A 228 3.58 -7.96 -19.00
C LYS A 228 2.54 -8.60 -19.92
N GLY A 229 1.88 -7.82 -20.78
CA GLY A 229 0.93 -8.31 -21.77
C GLY A 229 -0.50 -8.52 -21.27
N ALA A 230 -0.84 -8.13 -20.06
CA ALA A 230 -2.24 -8.11 -19.62
C ALA A 230 -2.99 -6.96 -20.32
N LYS A 231 -4.31 -7.11 -20.47
CA LYS A 231 -5.18 -6.14 -21.15
C LYS A 231 -6.02 -5.39 -20.11
N ILE A 232 -5.74 -4.11 -19.91
CA ILE A 232 -6.58 -3.27 -19.07
C ILE A 232 -7.86 -2.96 -19.85
N VAL A 233 -9.01 -3.44 -19.37
CA VAL A 233 -10.30 -3.33 -20.05
C VAL A 233 -11.23 -2.29 -19.42
N GLY A 234 -10.95 -1.87 -18.18
CA GLY A 234 -11.72 -0.84 -17.48
C GLY A 234 -10.92 -0.18 -16.37
N ILE A 235 -11.11 1.11 -16.25
CA ILE A 235 -10.55 1.95 -15.19
C ILE A 235 -11.69 2.78 -14.62
N ILE A 236 -11.90 2.74 -13.30
CA ILE A 236 -12.84 3.61 -12.59
C ILE A 236 -12.10 4.42 -11.53
N ASP A 237 -12.34 5.71 -11.52
CA ASP A 237 -11.79 6.66 -10.55
C ASP A 237 -12.90 7.61 -10.07
N ARG A 238 -12.64 8.40 -9.04
CA ARG A 238 -13.60 9.37 -8.45
C ARG A 238 -14.10 10.42 -9.44
N VAL A 239 -13.30 10.74 -10.48
CA VAL A 239 -13.64 11.72 -11.52
C VAL A 239 -14.37 11.11 -12.72
N GLY A 240 -14.46 9.77 -12.78
CA GLY A 240 -15.04 9.05 -13.90
C GLY A 240 -14.23 7.83 -14.28
N GLY A 241 -14.27 7.39 -15.54
CA GLY A 241 -13.50 6.23 -15.96
C GLY A 241 -13.52 5.97 -17.45
N LEU A 242 -12.88 4.88 -17.82
CA LEU A 242 -12.76 4.41 -19.20
C LEU A 242 -13.09 2.92 -19.27
N ILE A 243 -13.79 2.50 -20.30
CA ILE A 243 -14.06 1.07 -20.60
C ILE A 243 -13.71 0.80 -22.05
N GLN A 244 -12.88 -0.21 -22.26
CA GLN A 244 -12.50 -0.69 -23.60
C GLN A 244 -12.40 -2.21 -23.56
N THR A 245 -13.44 -2.91 -24.02
CA THR A 245 -13.58 -4.36 -23.87
C THR A 245 -12.47 -5.16 -24.56
N GLU A 246 -11.89 -4.63 -25.64
CA GLU A 246 -10.74 -5.23 -26.34
C GLU A 246 -9.39 -4.99 -25.61
N GLY A 247 -9.41 -4.12 -24.59
CA GLY A 247 -8.24 -3.70 -23.83
C GLY A 247 -7.46 -2.56 -24.44
N PHE A 248 -6.96 -1.69 -23.57
CA PHE A 248 -6.03 -0.61 -23.96
C PHE A 248 -4.68 -1.20 -24.37
N SER A 249 -4.01 -0.60 -25.35
CA SER A 249 -2.62 -0.91 -25.67
C SER A 249 -1.68 -0.49 -24.53
N PHE A 250 -0.47 -1.06 -24.51
CA PHE A 250 0.54 -0.65 -23.52
C PHE A 250 0.84 0.86 -23.60
N GLU A 251 0.94 1.40 -24.82
CA GLU A 251 1.19 2.82 -25.05
C GLU A 251 0.06 3.70 -24.50
N GLN A 252 -1.20 3.30 -24.71
CA GLN A 252 -2.34 4.02 -24.15
C GLN A 252 -2.32 4.03 -22.61
N ILE A 253 -2.02 2.90 -21.97
CA ILE A 253 -1.90 2.83 -20.51
C ILE A 253 -0.72 3.67 -20.01
N ARG A 254 0.41 3.65 -20.71
CA ARG A 254 1.57 4.48 -20.42
C ARG A 254 1.22 5.96 -20.52
N GLU A 255 0.53 6.38 -21.55
CA GLU A 255 0.08 7.76 -21.72
C GLU A 255 -0.90 8.19 -20.62
N LEU A 256 -1.89 7.37 -20.29
CA LEU A 256 -2.83 7.62 -19.19
C LEU A 256 -2.10 7.77 -17.84
N PHE A 257 -1.03 6.99 -17.62
CA PHE A 257 -0.18 7.15 -16.46
C PHE A 257 0.53 8.52 -16.45
N ILE A 258 1.15 8.90 -17.57
CA ILE A 258 1.94 10.14 -17.69
C ILE A 258 1.04 11.40 -17.61
N GLN A 259 -0.19 11.31 -18.11
CA GLN A 259 -1.13 12.43 -18.19
C GLN A 259 -2.01 12.60 -16.95
N LYS A 260 -1.92 11.66 -15.97
CA LYS A 260 -2.73 11.76 -14.74
C LYS A 260 -2.53 13.11 -14.04
N ASN A 261 -3.60 13.64 -13.44
CA ASN A 261 -3.56 14.88 -12.68
C ASN A 261 -3.45 14.55 -11.16
N GLY A 262 -2.24 14.59 -10.63
CA GLY A 262 -2.00 14.11 -9.26
C GLY A 262 -2.42 12.64 -9.11
N ASN A 263 -3.43 12.40 -8.27
CA ASN A 263 -4.00 11.07 -8.03
C ASN A 263 -5.34 10.85 -8.75
N GLU A 264 -5.57 11.52 -9.90
CA GLU A 264 -6.81 11.44 -10.65
C GLU A 264 -6.55 11.04 -12.10
N LEU A 265 -7.46 10.23 -12.65
CA LEU A 265 -7.49 9.89 -14.07
C LEU A 265 -7.76 11.15 -14.90
N ASN A 266 -6.97 11.36 -15.93
CA ASN A 266 -7.15 12.44 -16.89
C ASN A 266 -7.09 11.87 -18.31
N ALA A 267 -8.19 11.99 -19.05
CA ALA A 267 -8.30 11.50 -20.41
C ALA A 267 -9.33 12.32 -21.19
N PRO A 268 -9.16 12.52 -22.53
CA PRO A 268 -10.11 13.27 -23.34
C PRO A 268 -11.51 12.64 -23.41
N GLU A 269 -11.61 11.32 -23.36
CA GLU A 269 -12.85 10.54 -23.52
C GLU A 269 -13.35 9.97 -22.18
N LEU A 270 -13.14 10.71 -21.09
CA LEU A 270 -13.53 10.27 -19.77
C LEU A 270 -15.06 10.19 -19.65
N LEU A 271 -15.58 8.99 -19.38
CA LEU A 271 -16.97 8.79 -18.99
C LEU A 271 -17.19 9.38 -17.58
N ASN A 272 -18.34 10.00 -17.34
CA ASN A 272 -18.68 10.46 -16.00
C ASN A 272 -18.82 9.26 -15.03
N TYR A 273 -18.72 9.55 -13.73
CA TYR A 273 -18.71 8.51 -12.71
C TYR A 273 -19.95 7.61 -12.73
N GLU A 274 -21.14 8.19 -12.90
CA GLU A 274 -22.40 7.44 -12.90
C GLU A 274 -22.45 6.44 -14.05
N THR A 275 -22.05 6.86 -15.25
CA THR A 275 -22.00 6.02 -16.45
C THR A 275 -21.01 4.87 -16.27
N VAL A 276 -19.77 5.17 -15.91
CA VAL A 276 -18.75 4.13 -15.76
C VAL A 276 -19.08 3.19 -14.60
N ASN A 277 -19.62 3.70 -13.49
CA ASN A 277 -19.99 2.89 -12.35
C ASN A 277 -21.14 1.90 -12.66
N ALA A 278 -22.04 2.23 -13.56
CA ALA A 278 -23.09 1.33 -13.99
C ALA A 278 -22.57 0.15 -14.83
N GLU A 279 -21.50 0.33 -15.59
CA GLU A 279 -20.98 -0.65 -16.54
C GLU A 279 -19.77 -1.42 -16.00
N PHE A 280 -18.88 -0.78 -15.26
CA PHE A 280 -17.58 -1.29 -14.84
C PHE A 280 -17.65 -2.66 -14.15
N TRP A 281 -18.55 -2.82 -13.19
CA TRP A 281 -18.65 -4.03 -12.37
C TRP A 281 -19.16 -5.25 -13.14
N ASN A 282 -19.78 -5.03 -14.29
CA ASN A 282 -20.28 -6.08 -15.21
C ASN A 282 -19.40 -6.27 -16.43
N THR A 283 -18.33 -5.49 -16.58
CA THR A 283 -17.38 -5.62 -17.69
C THR A 283 -16.64 -6.95 -17.59
N PRO A 284 -16.66 -7.80 -18.65
CA PRO A 284 -15.98 -9.09 -18.62
C PRO A 284 -14.49 -8.96 -18.35
N ALA A 285 -14.00 -9.57 -17.27
CA ALA A 285 -12.61 -9.51 -16.87
C ALA A 285 -12.16 -10.78 -16.14
N ASP A 286 -10.85 -11.00 -16.06
CA ASP A 286 -10.21 -12.11 -15.35
C ASP A 286 -9.64 -11.68 -14.00
N ILE A 287 -9.21 -10.41 -13.90
CA ILE A 287 -8.49 -9.85 -12.75
C ILE A 287 -9.13 -8.53 -12.35
N PHE A 288 -9.25 -8.30 -11.05
CA PHE A 288 -9.63 -7.01 -10.49
C PHE A 288 -8.59 -6.51 -9.49
N ILE A 289 -8.19 -5.23 -9.59
CA ILE A 289 -7.26 -4.58 -8.66
C ILE A 289 -7.92 -3.37 -7.98
N PRO A 290 -8.40 -3.52 -6.74
CA PRO A 290 -8.91 -2.42 -5.93
C PRO A 290 -7.75 -1.57 -5.39
N CYS A 291 -7.62 -0.34 -5.88
CA CYS A 291 -6.56 0.61 -5.49
C CYS A 291 -7.09 1.98 -5.06
N ALA A 292 -8.40 2.18 -4.96
CA ALA A 292 -8.98 3.49 -4.67
C ALA A 292 -8.93 3.85 -3.18
N GLY A 293 -9.28 2.93 -2.31
CA GLY A 293 -9.31 3.17 -0.86
C GLY A 293 -9.82 2.00 -0.06
N SER A 294 -9.75 2.15 1.26
CA SER A 294 -10.23 1.13 2.19
C SER A 294 -11.77 1.07 2.19
N ARG A 295 -12.32 -0.14 2.34
CA ARG A 295 -13.76 -0.40 2.55
C ARG A 295 -14.68 0.11 1.44
N MET A 296 -14.23 0.05 0.19
CA MET A 296 -14.99 0.55 -0.95
C MET A 296 -15.71 -0.54 -1.75
N ILE A 297 -15.34 -1.82 -1.59
CA ILE A 297 -15.93 -2.91 -2.36
C ILE A 297 -17.12 -3.49 -1.59
N THR A 298 -18.32 -3.23 -2.07
CA THR A 298 -19.57 -3.77 -1.51
C THR A 298 -19.81 -5.22 -1.93
N GLU A 299 -20.69 -5.92 -1.21
CA GLU A 299 -21.07 -7.30 -1.57
C GLU A 299 -21.74 -7.38 -2.96
N ALA A 300 -22.54 -6.37 -3.32
CA ALA A 300 -23.17 -6.29 -4.63
C ALA A 300 -22.11 -6.19 -5.75
N GLN A 301 -21.13 -5.31 -5.62
CA GLN A 301 -20.02 -5.17 -6.57
C GLN A 301 -19.18 -6.44 -6.68
N LEU A 302 -18.87 -7.09 -5.55
CA LEU A 302 -18.18 -8.38 -5.58
C LEU A 302 -18.98 -9.43 -6.35
N THR A 303 -20.30 -9.48 -6.13
CA THR A 303 -21.17 -10.44 -6.83
C THR A 303 -21.18 -10.20 -8.34
N GLN A 304 -21.21 -8.93 -8.77
CA GLN A 304 -21.11 -8.55 -10.19
C GLN A 304 -19.75 -8.93 -10.79
N LEU A 305 -18.63 -8.64 -10.08
CA LEU A 305 -17.28 -9.03 -10.52
C LEU A 305 -17.15 -10.54 -10.71
N ILE A 306 -17.66 -11.34 -9.78
CA ILE A 306 -17.66 -12.81 -9.92
C ILE A 306 -18.48 -13.24 -11.14
N ALA A 307 -19.66 -12.66 -11.34
CA ALA A 307 -20.52 -12.96 -12.47
C ALA A 307 -19.92 -12.53 -13.83
N SER A 308 -19.10 -11.47 -13.85
CA SER A 308 -18.38 -11.00 -15.04
C SER A 308 -17.16 -11.84 -15.41
N GLY A 309 -16.79 -12.83 -14.58
CA GLY A 309 -15.68 -13.77 -14.84
C GLY A 309 -14.41 -13.50 -14.06
N VAL A 310 -14.38 -12.52 -13.14
CA VAL A 310 -13.21 -12.26 -12.31
C VAL A 310 -12.88 -13.49 -11.47
N SER A 311 -11.66 -13.96 -11.60
CA SER A 311 -11.12 -15.12 -10.89
C SER A 311 -9.95 -14.78 -9.95
N VAL A 312 -9.37 -13.60 -10.09
CA VAL A 312 -8.25 -13.12 -9.26
C VAL A 312 -8.52 -11.69 -8.79
N ILE A 313 -8.36 -11.44 -7.50
CA ILE A 313 -8.30 -10.09 -6.91
C ILE A 313 -6.94 -9.93 -6.25
N SER A 314 -6.23 -8.85 -6.57
CA SER A 314 -5.01 -8.42 -5.86
C SER A 314 -5.22 -7.06 -5.22
N SER A 315 -5.17 -7.02 -3.89
CA SER A 315 -5.58 -5.86 -3.10
C SER A 315 -4.50 -4.79 -3.04
N GLY A 316 -4.59 -3.77 -3.89
CA GLY A 316 -3.70 -2.61 -3.85
C GLY A 316 -4.06 -1.62 -2.73
N ALA A 317 -5.34 -1.49 -2.39
CA ALA A 317 -5.78 -0.73 -1.22
C ALA A 317 -5.75 -1.59 0.05
N ASN A 318 -5.48 -0.97 1.20
CA ASN A 318 -5.60 -1.66 2.49
C ASN A 318 -7.07 -1.94 2.81
N VAL A 319 -7.39 -3.17 3.23
CA VAL A 319 -8.74 -3.59 3.64
C VAL A 319 -9.80 -3.11 2.64
N PRO A 320 -9.79 -3.55 1.38
CA PRO A 320 -10.61 -2.95 0.32
C PRO A 320 -12.11 -3.23 0.43
N PHE A 321 -12.50 -4.32 1.11
CA PHE A 321 -13.91 -4.71 1.24
C PHE A 321 -14.65 -3.88 2.29
N ALA A 322 -15.92 -3.59 2.04
CA ALA A 322 -16.79 -2.77 2.90
C ALA A 322 -17.32 -3.54 4.13
N ASP A 323 -16.48 -4.39 4.71
CA ASP A 323 -16.74 -5.11 5.94
C ASP A 323 -16.60 -4.19 7.17
N SER A 324 -17.33 -4.49 8.24
CA SER A 324 -17.21 -3.79 9.54
C SER A 324 -16.00 -4.27 10.35
N GLU A 325 -15.54 -5.48 10.11
CA GLU A 325 -14.38 -6.12 10.71
C GLU A 325 -13.09 -5.39 10.32
N ILE A 326 -12.06 -5.50 11.15
CA ILE A 326 -10.78 -4.82 10.88
C ILE A 326 -10.12 -5.37 9.61
N PHE A 327 -10.10 -6.70 9.43
CA PHE A 327 -9.36 -7.35 8.34
C PHE A 327 -10.22 -8.17 7.40
N PHE A 328 -10.91 -9.17 7.94
CA PHE A 328 -11.45 -10.29 7.16
C PHE A 328 -12.89 -10.57 7.56
N GLY A 329 -13.80 -9.75 7.05
CA GLY A 329 -15.24 -9.86 7.29
C GLY A 329 -15.95 -10.71 6.23
N PRO A 330 -17.29 -10.73 6.27
CA PRO A 330 -18.12 -11.58 5.41
C PRO A 330 -17.88 -11.41 3.91
N ILE A 331 -17.65 -10.17 3.44
CA ILE A 331 -17.43 -9.88 2.02
C ILE A 331 -16.05 -10.43 1.60
N ALA A 332 -15.01 -10.22 2.42
CA ALA A 332 -13.70 -10.78 2.20
C ALA A 332 -13.71 -12.32 2.25
N GLU A 333 -14.44 -12.93 3.21
CA GLU A 333 -14.63 -14.40 3.28
C GLU A 333 -15.30 -14.93 2.00
N LYS A 334 -16.34 -14.25 1.50
CA LYS A 334 -17.02 -14.62 0.27
C LYS A 334 -16.09 -14.52 -0.95
N ALA A 335 -15.29 -13.44 -1.02
CA ALA A 335 -14.30 -13.29 -2.10
C ALA A 335 -13.29 -14.42 -2.08
N ASP A 336 -12.64 -14.70 -0.96
CA ASP A 336 -11.58 -15.70 -0.79
C ASP A 336 -12.11 -17.15 -0.99
N ALA A 337 -13.37 -17.40 -0.69
CA ALA A 337 -14.02 -18.68 -0.97
C ALA A 337 -14.39 -18.87 -2.44
N SER A 338 -14.58 -17.78 -3.20
CA SER A 338 -15.09 -17.81 -4.58
C SER A 338 -14.01 -17.70 -5.63
N LEU A 339 -12.90 -16.98 -5.35
CA LEU A 339 -11.82 -16.66 -6.27
C LEU A 339 -10.47 -16.61 -5.56
N ALA A 340 -9.40 -16.38 -6.30
CA ALA A 340 -8.07 -16.17 -5.76
C ALA A 340 -7.98 -14.73 -5.20
N LEU A 341 -7.94 -14.59 -3.88
CA LEU A 341 -7.78 -13.30 -3.19
C LEU A 341 -6.37 -13.16 -2.65
N ILE A 342 -5.56 -12.32 -3.30
CA ILE A 342 -4.24 -11.93 -2.79
C ILE A 342 -4.45 -10.76 -1.81
N PRO A 343 -4.15 -10.94 -0.51
CA PRO A 343 -4.42 -9.92 0.48
C PRO A 343 -3.48 -8.71 0.34
N ASP A 344 -3.94 -7.58 0.82
CA ASP A 344 -3.26 -6.29 0.75
C ASP A 344 -1.86 -6.29 1.37
N PHE A 345 -1.68 -6.93 2.54
CA PHE A 345 -0.39 -6.97 3.23
C PHE A 345 0.70 -7.74 2.47
N ILE A 346 0.33 -8.54 1.46
CA ILE A 346 1.27 -9.15 0.49
C ILE A 346 1.39 -8.25 -0.74
N ALA A 347 0.26 -7.91 -1.37
CA ALA A 347 0.24 -7.24 -2.67
C ALA A 347 0.82 -5.82 -2.62
N ASN A 348 0.47 -5.04 -1.61
CA ASN A 348 0.84 -3.61 -1.49
C ASN A 348 1.99 -3.34 -0.50
N CYS A 349 2.79 -4.35 -0.17
CA CYS A 349 3.88 -4.18 0.80
C CYS A 349 5.13 -3.49 0.23
N GLY A 350 5.14 -3.11 -1.04
CA GLY A 350 6.32 -2.61 -1.75
C GLY A 350 7.06 -1.51 -1.00
N MET A 351 6.40 -0.41 -0.60
CA MET A 351 7.07 0.68 0.10
C MET A 351 7.59 0.28 1.49
N ALA A 352 6.83 -0.53 2.24
CA ALA A 352 7.29 -1.07 3.52
C ALA A 352 8.54 -1.95 3.34
N ARG A 353 8.60 -2.73 2.25
CA ARG A 353 9.78 -3.53 1.92
C ARG A 353 10.98 -2.67 1.53
N VAL A 354 10.79 -1.59 0.78
CA VAL A 354 11.88 -0.64 0.45
C VAL A 354 12.53 -0.12 1.73
N PHE A 355 11.76 0.33 2.69
CA PHE A 355 12.31 0.77 3.98
C PHE A 355 13.11 -0.36 4.67
N ALA A 356 12.56 -1.57 4.73
CA ALA A 356 13.24 -2.71 5.33
C ALA A 356 14.56 -3.05 4.59
N TYR A 357 14.54 -3.07 3.26
CA TYR A 357 15.71 -3.31 2.41
C TYR A 357 16.81 -2.29 2.66
N LEU A 358 16.46 -1.00 2.61
CA LEU A 358 17.42 0.10 2.81
C LEU A 358 18.00 0.16 4.23
N MET A 359 17.33 -0.41 5.22
CA MET A 359 17.80 -0.47 6.61
C MET A 359 18.60 -1.74 6.94
N SER A 360 18.49 -2.81 6.16
CA SER A 360 18.96 -4.14 6.59
C SER A 360 20.47 -4.37 6.40
N SER A 361 21.08 -3.83 5.34
CA SER A 361 22.50 -4.05 5.02
C SER A 361 23.14 -2.82 4.39
N ASP A 362 24.48 -2.68 4.48
CA ASP A 362 25.21 -1.65 3.71
C ASP A 362 25.17 -2.05 2.23
N LEU A 363 24.62 -1.16 1.42
CA LEU A 363 24.52 -1.35 0.00
C LEU A 363 25.72 -0.68 -0.69
N GLU A 364 26.44 -1.43 -1.51
CA GLU A 364 27.54 -0.88 -2.29
C GLU A 364 27.04 0.15 -3.31
N GLN A 365 25.88 -0.11 -3.91
CA GLN A 365 25.20 0.79 -4.84
C GLN A 365 23.70 0.79 -4.58
N LEU A 366 23.06 1.94 -4.77
CA LEU A 366 21.61 2.08 -4.77
C LEU A 366 21.14 1.90 -6.23
N ASP A 367 20.74 0.68 -6.55
CA ASP A 367 20.21 0.31 -7.86
C ASP A 367 18.67 0.13 -7.78
N ASP A 368 17.95 0.75 -8.71
CA ASP A 368 16.49 0.61 -8.79
C ASP A 368 16.08 -0.83 -9.10
N ALA A 369 16.80 -1.52 -9.99
CA ALA A 369 16.51 -2.91 -10.30
C ALA A 369 16.63 -3.80 -9.06
N ALA A 370 17.66 -3.62 -8.24
CA ALA A 370 17.85 -4.38 -7.00
C ALA A 370 16.72 -4.10 -5.98
N ILE A 371 16.27 -2.85 -5.87
CA ILE A 371 15.15 -2.48 -4.98
C ILE A 371 13.84 -3.16 -5.43
N PHE A 372 13.54 -3.09 -6.72
CA PHE A 372 12.32 -3.68 -7.29
C PHE A 372 12.33 -5.21 -7.22
N GLU A 373 13.47 -5.83 -7.51
CA GLU A 373 13.63 -7.28 -7.43
C GLU A 373 13.50 -7.79 -5.99
N ASP A 374 14.08 -7.11 -5.01
CA ASP A 374 13.94 -7.46 -3.59
C ASP A 374 12.47 -7.41 -3.14
N ALA A 375 11.71 -6.39 -3.57
CA ALA A 375 10.27 -6.30 -3.30
C ALA A 375 9.50 -7.44 -3.99
N SER A 376 9.80 -7.73 -5.25
CA SER A 376 9.23 -8.84 -6.00
C SER A 376 9.49 -10.19 -5.35
N GLN A 377 10.74 -10.46 -4.97
CA GLN A 377 11.14 -11.70 -4.31
C GLN A 377 10.48 -11.87 -2.93
N THR A 378 10.31 -10.79 -2.19
CA THR A 378 9.58 -10.80 -0.90
C THR A 378 8.13 -11.23 -1.09
N ILE A 379 7.45 -10.68 -2.09
CA ILE A 379 6.07 -11.04 -2.46
C ILE A 379 6.00 -12.50 -2.94
N PHE A 380 6.93 -12.91 -3.80
CA PHE A 380 7.02 -14.30 -4.26
C PHE A 380 7.12 -15.27 -3.10
N THR A 381 8.07 -15.03 -2.18
CA THR A 381 8.30 -15.88 -1.00
C THR A 381 7.05 -15.98 -0.10
N ALA A 382 6.31 -14.88 0.07
CA ALA A 382 5.07 -14.89 0.85
C ALA A 382 3.96 -15.72 0.17
N LEU A 383 3.82 -15.60 -1.15
CA LEU A 383 2.86 -16.39 -1.94
C LEU A 383 3.26 -17.86 -2.02
N GLU A 384 4.54 -18.17 -2.24
CA GLU A 384 5.05 -19.54 -2.25
C GLU A 384 4.80 -20.23 -0.91
N LYS A 385 5.09 -19.55 0.21
CA LYS A 385 4.79 -20.05 1.56
C LYS A 385 3.29 -20.28 1.75
N THR A 386 2.45 -19.42 1.19
CA THR A 386 1.00 -19.59 1.20
C THR A 386 0.59 -20.85 0.40
N TYR A 387 1.15 -21.04 -0.79
CA TYR A 387 0.92 -22.20 -1.64
C TYR A 387 1.36 -23.51 -0.97
N GLN A 388 2.49 -23.53 -0.28
CA GLN A 388 2.96 -24.70 0.48
C GLN A 388 1.96 -25.13 1.56
N ASN A 389 1.15 -24.22 2.09
CA ASN A 389 0.13 -24.50 3.10
C ASN A 389 -1.27 -24.71 2.49
N ASN A 390 -1.53 -24.17 1.30
CA ASN A 390 -2.79 -24.31 0.58
C ASN A 390 -2.56 -24.19 -0.93
N GLN A 391 -2.56 -25.33 -1.62
CA GLN A 391 -2.35 -25.39 -3.07
C GLN A 391 -3.60 -25.01 -3.90
N GLN A 392 -4.75 -24.82 -3.25
CA GLN A 392 -5.96 -24.39 -3.96
C GLN A 392 -5.87 -22.91 -4.31
N SER A 393 -6.45 -22.52 -5.43
CA SER A 393 -6.57 -21.12 -5.85
C SER A 393 -7.62 -20.32 -5.05
N ARG A 394 -8.24 -20.93 -4.05
CA ARG A 394 -9.20 -20.33 -3.11
C ARG A 394 -8.70 -20.48 -1.69
N GLY A 395 -9.09 -19.54 -0.80
CA GLY A 395 -8.60 -19.54 0.58
C GLY A 395 -7.17 -19.03 0.71
N ILE A 396 -6.65 -18.30 -0.28
CA ILE A 396 -5.29 -17.72 -0.28
C ILE A 396 -5.16 -16.70 0.82
N ALA A 397 -6.10 -15.73 0.90
CA ALA A 397 -6.04 -14.69 1.92
C ALA A 397 -6.18 -15.26 3.32
N LYS A 398 -7.11 -16.18 3.54
CA LYS A 398 -7.27 -16.90 4.81
C LYS A 398 -5.99 -17.58 5.24
N THR A 399 -5.34 -18.32 4.33
CA THR A 399 -4.09 -19.04 4.62
C THR A 399 -2.94 -18.07 4.91
N ALA A 400 -2.82 -17.00 4.12
CA ALA A 400 -1.81 -15.96 4.36
C ALA A 400 -1.99 -15.27 5.72
N PHE A 401 -3.24 -14.95 6.11
CA PHE A 401 -3.55 -14.44 7.45
C PHE A 401 -3.19 -15.42 8.56
N GLU A 402 -3.48 -16.71 8.41
CA GLU A 402 -3.08 -17.72 9.41
C GLU A 402 -1.57 -17.78 9.60
N ILE A 403 -0.80 -17.69 8.50
CA ILE A 403 0.67 -17.67 8.54
C ILE A 403 1.17 -16.40 9.24
N ALA A 404 0.61 -15.25 8.94
CA ALA A 404 0.98 -13.98 9.53
C ALA A 404 0.64 -13.92 11.04
N LEU A 405 -0.60 -14.26 11.39
CA LEU A 405 -1.09 -14.20 12.77
C LEU A 405 -0.37 -15.16 13.71
N LYS A 406 0.08 -16.33 13.25
CA LYS A 406 0.91 -17.25 14.05
C LYS A 406 2.26 -16.64 14.48
N GLN A 407 2.68 -15.53 13.85
CA GLN A 407 3.89 -14.80 14.25
C GLN A 407 3.60 -13.70 15.28
N LEU A 408 2.32 -13.34 15.46
CA LEU A 408 1.89 -12.16 16.22
C LEU A 408 1.11 -12.48 17.51
N VAL A 409 0.58 -13.72 17.60
CA VAL A 409 -0.29 -14.17 18.72
C VAL A 409 0.25 -15.43 19.38
#